data_fab6e8017a9ac5a10d9d44d9d7682a6b
#
_entry.id   fab6e8017a9ac5a10d9d44d9d7682a6b
#
_cell.length_a   1.000
_cell.length_b   1.000
_cell.length_c   1.000
_cell.angle_alpha   90.00
_cell.angle_beta   90.00
_cell.angle_gamma   90.00
#
_symmetry.space_group_name_H-M   'P 1'
#
loop_
_entity.id
_entity.type
_entity.pdbx_description
1 polymer ?
#
loop_
_entity_poly.entity_id
_entity_poly.type
_entity_poly.pdbx_seq_one_letter_code
_entity_poly.pdbx_strand_id
1 'polypeptide(L)'
;MTYRFNSDYTDGCHPAVLEKLVQTNMEQTDGYGLDPYCDEARKLIREAFACPNADVHFLVGGTQTNLTVICAALRPHQAVYGAVPSHINTHEAGAIEHVGHRVLPLPSEDGKLTAGQIRHEWKMYDTDPSREHWAQPKMVYISQPTEIGSMYSKKELQDLYQACKDCGLYLFVDGARLGYVLGAPDNDMTAADLAANCDVFYIGGTKCGLLFGEAVVILNDALKPDFRTIAK
;
A
#
# COMPACT_ATOMS: atom_id res chain seq x y z
N MET A 1 25.81 19.92 11.69
CA MET A 1 24.69 18.96 11.77
C MET A 1 25.17 17.66 11.13
N THR A 2 25.03 16.50 11.79
CA THR A 2 25.47 15.22 11.22
C THR A 2 24.24 14.55 10.63
N TYR A 3 24.24 14.33 9.31
CA TYR A 3 23.18 13.58 8.65
C TYR A 3 23.38 12.08 8.90
N ARG A 4 22.26 11.38 9.17
CA ARG A 4 22.22 9.94 9.39
C ARG A 4 21.44 9.28 8.28
N PHE A 5 22.02 8.26 7.64
CA PHE A 5 21.40 7.51 6.54
C PHE A 5 21.02 6.07 6.92
N ASN A 6 20.99 5.77 8.22
CA ASN A 6 20.61 4.46 8.74
C ASN A 6 19.09 4.26 8.91
N SER A 7 18.31 5.34 8.78
CA SER A 7 16.84 5.31 8.85
C SER A 7 16.29 6.57 8.18
N ASP A 8 15.18 6.44 7.46
CA ASP A 8 14.51 7.51 6.72
C ASP A 8 13.23 8.03 7.42
N TYR A 9 13.07 7.76 8.73
CA TYR A 9 11.95 8.25 9.55
C TYR A 9 12.42 8.75 10.93
N THR A 10 13.60 9.34 11.01
CA THR A 10 14.17 9.87 12.27
C THR A 10 14.04 11.37 12.41
N ASP A 11 13.68 12.07 11.35
CA ASP A 11 13.44 13.50 11.36
C ASP A 11 11.97 13.82 11.72
N GLY A 12 11.72 15.06 12.16
CA GLY A 12 10.37 15.59 12.33
C GLY A 12 9.72 15.92 10.97
N CYS A 13 8.55 16.56 11.02
CA CYS A 13 7.86 16.94 9.81
C CYS A 13 8.44 18.22 9.17
N HIS A 14 8.05 18.47 7.92
CA HIS A 14 8.33 19.73 7.25
C HIS A 14 7.85 20.93 8.08
N PRO A 15 8.60 22.04 8.18
CA PRO A 15 8.25 23.18 9.02
C PRO A 15 6.83 23.73 8.81
N ALA A 16 6.35 23.77 7.58
CA ALA A 16 4.98 24.23 7.28
C ALA A 16 3.90 23.31 7.86
N VAL A 17 4.17 22.00 8.01
CA VAL A 17 3.26 21.05 8.66
C VAL A 17 3.24 21.31 10.16
N LEU A 18 4.40 21.51 10.77
CA LEU A 18 4.50 21.83 12.19
C LEU A 18 3.79 23.16 12.52
N GLU A 19 3.95 24.17 11.67
CA GLU A 19 3.27 25.45 11.82
C GLU A 19 1.74 25.26 11.79
N LYS A 20 1.21 24.45 10.87
CA LYS A 20 -0.23 24.13 10.81
C LYS A 20 -0.71 23.42 12.07
N LEU A 21 0.03 22.45 12.58
CA LEU A 21 -0.29 21.78 13.83
C LEU A 21 -0.38 22.77 15.01
N VAL A 22 0.56 23.72 15.09
CA VAL A 22 0.53 24.75 16.12
C VAL A 22 -0.68 25.68 15.96
N GLN A 23 -0.98 26.12 14.73
CA GLN A 23 -2.10 27.03 14.43
C GLN A 23 -3.46 26.40 14.80
N THR A 24 -3.63 25.09 14.55
CA THR A 24 -4.91 24.38 14.71
C THR A 24 -5.03 23.65 16.05
N ASN A 25 -3.99 23.67 16.89
CA ASN A 25 -3.90 22.83 18.09
C ASN A 25 -5.06 23.03 19.09
N MET A 26 -5.66 24.22 19.13
CA MET A 26 -6.76 24.55 20.04
C MET A 26 -8.13 24.47 19.38
N GLU A 27 -8.21 24.08 18.11
CA GLU A 27 -9.47 23.89 17.42
C GLU A 27 -10.15 22.59 17.88
N GLN A 28 -11.46 22.66 18.11
CA GLN A 28 -12.25 21.48 18.42
C GLN A 28 -12.88 20.96 17.13
N THR A 29 -12.47 19.78 16.72
CA THR A 29 -12.96 19.10 15.51
C THR A 29 -13.51 17.72 15.84
N ASP A 30 -14.35 17.18 14.95
CA ASP A 30 -14.80 15.80 15.08
C ASP A 30 -13.63 14.83 14.95
N GLY A 31 -13.69 13.72 15.69
CA GLY A 31 -12.68 12.68 15.65
C GLY A 31 -12.90 11.67 14.51
N TYR A 32 -11.99 10.71 14.44
CA TYR A 32 -12.09 9.55 13.54
C TYR A 32 -12.11 9.88 12.04
N GLY A 33 -11.43 10.97 11.66
CA GLY A 33 -11.35 11.42 10.29
C GLY A 33 -12.66 11.99 9.72
N LEU A 34 -13.54 12.51 10.57
CA LEU A 34 -14.79 13.18 10.18
C LEU A 34 -14.67 14.72 10.21
N ASP A 35 -13.47 15.19 10.43
CA ASP A 35 -13.14 16.61 10.50
C ASP A 35 -12.94 17.22 9.10
N PRO A 36 -13.06 18.56 8.98
CA PRO A 36 -12.92 19.24 7.70
C PRO A 36 -11.52 19.14 7.08
N TYR A 37 -10.47 18.95 7.89
CA TYR A 37 -9.10 18.76 7.38
C TYR A 37 -8.96 17.42 6.66
N CYS A 38 -9.52 16.37 7.25
CA CYS A 38 -9.57 15.05 6.60
C CYS A 38 -10.41 15.07 5.32
N ASP A 39 -11.53 15.82 5.28
CA ASP A 39 -12.37 15.95 4.08
C ASP A 39 -11.63 16.66 2.95
N GLU A 40 -10.94 17.76 3.25
CA GLU A 40 -10.12 18.46 2.25
C GLU A 40 -8.94 17.59 1.77
N ALA A 41 -8.27 16.88 2.68
CA ALA A 41 -7.20 15.96 2.31
C ALA A 41 -7.70 14.85 1.37
N ARG A 42 -8.87 14.25 1.64
CA ARG A 42 -9.51 13.25 0.75
C ARG A 42 -9.77 13.82 -0.63
N LYS A 43 -10.29 15.04 -0.70
CA LYS A 43 -10.56 15.72 -1.97
C LYS A 43 -9.28 15.94 -2.77
N LEU A 44 -8.24 16.50 -2.14
CA LEU A 44 -6.94 16.75 -2.78
C LEU A 44 -6.28 15.45 -3.27
N ILE A 45 -6.35 14.36 -2.49
CA ILE A 45 -5.84 13.06 -2.90
C ILE A 45 -6.59 12.53 -4.12
N ARG A 46 -7.93 12.57 -4.11
CA ARG A 46 -8.72 12.13 -5.26
C ARG A 46 -8.43 12.93 -6.54
N GLU A 47 -8.21 14.23 -6.40
CA GLU A 47 -7.83 15.11 -7.50
C GLU A 47 -6.43 14.77 -8.02
N ALA A 48 -5.44 14.68 -7.13
CA ALA A 48 -4.04 14.40 -7.49
C ALA A 48 -3.85 13.05 -8.20
N PHE A 49 -4.62 12.05 -7.78
CA PHE A 49 -4.55 10.68 -8.33
C PHE A 49 -5.62 10.39 -9.39
N ALA A 50 -6.42 11.39 -9.78
CA ALA A 50 -7.51 11.26 -10.75
C ALA A 50 -8.48 10.09 -10.44
N CYS A 51 -8.80 9.88 -9.15
CA CYS A 51 -9.63 8.78 -8.67
C CYS A 51 -10.85 9.29 -7.86
N PRO A 52 -11.82 9.97 -8.49
CA PRO A 52 -12.91 10.68 -7.80
C PRO A 52 -13.81 9.77 -6.95
N ASN A 53 -13.88 8.49 -7.29
CA ASN A 53 -14.73 7.51 -6.60
C ASN A 53 -13.98 6.68 -5.53
N ALA A 54 -12.70 6.95 -5.29
CA ALA A 54 -11.92 6.23 -4.30
C ALA A 54 -12.37 6.55 -2.87
N ASP A 55 -12.36 5.54 -1.99
CA ASP A 55 -12.42 5.76 -0.55
C ASP A 55 -11.01 6.07 -0.03
N VAL A 56 -10.88 7.08 0.82
CA VAL A 56 -9.61 7.49 1.41
C VAL A 56 -9.72 7.45 2.92
N HIS A 57 -8.82 6.70 3.56
CA HIS A 57 -8.75 6.52 5.01
C HIS A 57 -7.36 6.88 5.51
N PHE A 58 -7.28 7.46 6.73
CA PHE A 58 -6.01 7.85 7.34
C PHE A 58 -5.68 6.91 8.48
N LEU A 59 -4.46 6.35 8.47
CA LEU A 59 -3.92 5.42 9.46
C LEU A 59 -2.59 5.97 10.00
N VAL A 60 -2.10 5.43 11.11
CA VAL A 60 -0.97 6.02 11.84
C VAL A 60 0.38 5.67 11.22
N GLY A 61 0.51 4.49 10.63
CA GLY A 61 1.79 4.00 10.11
C GLY A 61 1.67 2.83 9.15
N GLY A 62 2.76 2.53 8.42
CA GLY A 62 2.78 1.54 7.34
C GLY A 62 2.40 0.13 7.77
N THR A 63 2.96 -0.39 8.86
CA THR A 63 2.64 -1.72 9.38
C THR A 63 1.15 -1.84 9.74
N GLN A 64 0.58 -0.84 10.41
CA GLN A 64 -0.86 -0.81 10.68
C GLN A 64 -1.66 -0.79 9.37
N THR A 65 -1.20 -0.03 8.39
CA THR A 65 -1.84 0.05 7.07
C THR A 65 -1.84 -1.30 6.37
N ASN A 66 -0.70 -1.97 6.31
CA ASN A 66 -0.55 -3.25 5.64
C ASN A 66 -1.43 -4.33 6.27
N LEU A 67 -1.37 -4.49 7.59
CA LEU A 67 -2.22 -5.47 8.26
C LEU A 67 -3.71 -5.16 8.13
N THR A 68 -4.12 -3.88 8.18
CA THR A 68 -5.53 -3.47 8.07
C THR A 68 -6.08 -3.74 6.67
N VAL A 69 -5.33 -3.36 5.62
CA VAL A 69 -5.74 -3.60 4.22
C VAL A 69 -5.85 -5.09 3.95
N ILE A 70 -4.86 -5.88 4.34
CA ILE A 70 -4.84 -7.34 4.11
C ILE A 70 -5.97 -8.03 4.89
N CYS A 71 -6.16 -7.67 6.15
CA CYS A 71 -7.24 -8.21 6.98
C CYS A 71 -8.64 -7.87 6.43
N ALA A 72 -8.83 -6.64 5.94
CA ALA A 72 -10.10 -6.20 5.37
C ALA A 72 -10.41 -6.87 4.01
N ALA A 73 -9.37 -7.14 3.21
CA ALA A 73 -9.50 -7.64 1.85
C ALA A 73 -9.64 -9.17 1.77
N LEU A 74 -9.06 -9.89 2.72
CA LEU A 74 -8.90 -11.35 2.65
C LEU A 74 -9.82 -12.10 3.62
N ARG A 75 -10.28 -13.26 3.16
CA ARG A 75 -10.94 -14.25 4.02
C ARG A 75 -9.89 -15.09 4.79
N PRO A 76 -10.23 -15.72 5.93
CA PRO A 76 -9.25 -16.42 6.79
C PRO A 76 -8.39 -17.49 6.10
N HIS A 77 -8.89 -18.13 5.03
CA HIS A 77 -8.16 -19.14 4.26
C HIS A 77 -7.32 -18.54 3.12
N GLN A 78 -7.37 -17.22 2.94
CA GLN A 78 -6.70 -16.54 1.84
C GLN A 78 -5.34 -15.97 2.27
N ALA A 79 -4.45 -15.84 1.29
CA ALA A 79 -3.06 -15.45 1.47
C ALA A 79 -2.65 -14.35 0.49
N VAL A 80 -1.53 -13.70 0.78
CA VAL A 80 -0.97 -12.62 -0.01
C VAL A 80 0.41 -13.02 -0.57
N TYR A 81 0.61 -12.87 -1.89
CA TYR A 81 1.93 -12.94 -2.49
C TYR A 81 2.73 -11.68 -2.20
N GLY A 82 4.01 -11.82 -1.87
CA GLY A 82 4.97 -10.74 -1.75
C GLY A 82 6.35 -11.19 -2.20
N ALA A 83 7.22 -10.28 -2.61
CA ALA A 83 8.62 -10.63 -2.87
C ALA A 83 9.31 -11.09 -1.58
N VAL A 84 10.31 -11.97 -1.65
CA VAL A 84 11.08 -12.39 -0.46
C VAL A 84 11.55 -11.21 0.38
N PRO A 85 12.11 -10.11 -0.19
CA PRO A 85 12.52 -8.95 0.59
C PRO A 85 11.38 -8.00 0.95
N SER A 86 10.11 -8.30 0.62
CA SER A 86 9.00 -7.39 0.87
C SER A 86 8.83 -7.07 2.37
N HIS A 87 8.36 -5.87 2.67
CA HIS A 87 8.22 -5.36 4.02
C HIS A 87 7.33 -6.25 4.89
N ILE A 88 6.20 -6.71 4.35
CA ILE A 88 5.27 -7.61 5.04
C ILE A 88 5.87 -8.99 5.38
N ASN A 89 6.91 -9.41 4.65
CA ASN A 89 7.58 -10.69 4.90
C ASN A 89 8.74 -10.57 5.90
N THR A 90 9.44 -9.42 5.93
CA THR A 90 10.74 -9.32 6.62
C THR A 90 10.80 -8.26 7.72
N HIS A 91 9.91 -7.25 7.73
CA HIS A 91 10.07 -6.07 8.58
C HIS A 91 8.84 -5.70 9.42
N GLU A 92 7.86 -6.60 9.55
CA GLU A 92 6.63 -6.34 10.30
C GLU A 92 6.40 -7.29 11.49
N ALA A 93 7.42 -8.04 11.88
CA ALA A 93 7.38 -8.93 13.07
C ALA A 93 6.17 -9.89 13.07
N GLY A 94 5.77 -10.40 11.90
CA GLY A 94 4.64 -11.32 11.78
C GLY A 94 3.27 -10.62 11.87
N ALA A 95 3.15 -9.35 11.55
CA ALA A 95 1.89 -8.61 11.65
C ALA A 95 0.78 -9.20 10.77
N ILE A 96 1.12 -9.72 9.60
CA ILE A 96 0.15 -10.33 8.68
C ILE A 96 -0.33 -11.68 9.21
N GLU A 97 0.57 -12.47 9.76
CA GLU A 97 0.26 -13.73 10.42
C GLU A 97 -0.56 -13.51 11.69
N HIS A 98 -0.30 -12.43 12.42
CA HIS A 98 -1.07 -12.06 13.62
C HIS A 98 -2.56 -11.80 13.30
N VAL A 99 -2.86 -11.21 12.16
CA VAL A 99 -4.25 -11.00 11.72
C VAL A 99 -4.83 -12.20 10.94
N GLY A 100 -4.15 -13.34 10.98
CA GLY A 100 -4.65 -14.64 10.50
C GLY A 100 -4.37 -14.93 9.03
N HIS A 101 -3.51 -14.17 8.36
CA HIS A 101 -3.18 -14.39 6.96
C HIS A 101 -1.74 -14.85 6.77
N ARG A 102 -1.49 -15.59 5.71
CA ARG A 102 -0.16 -16.07 5.35
C ARG A 102 0.45 -15.20 4.25
N VAL A 103 1.71 -14.81 4.43
CA VAL A 103 2.52 -14.30 3.32
C VAL A 103 3.07 -15.49 2.54
N LEU A 104 2.94 -15.45 1.22
CA LEU A 104 3.51 -16.40 0.26
C LEU A 104 4.69 -15.71 -0.43
N PRO A 105 5.93 -15.85 0.09
CA PRO A 105 7.07 -15.14 -0.44
C PRO A 105 7.52 -15.75 -1.77
N LEU A 106 7.71 -14.89 -2.78
CA LEU A 106 8.19 -15.27 -4.10
C LEU A 106 9.63 -14.75 -4.33
N PRO A 107 10.50 -15.54 -4.97
CA PRO A 107 11.85 -15.11 -5.28
C PRO A 107 11.88 -13.83 -6.12
N SER A 108 12.79 -12.92 -5.80
CA SER A 108 13.01 -11.69 -6.55
C SER A 108 14.43 -11.21 -6.31
N GLU A 109 15.15 -10.83 -7.37
CA GLU A 109 16.52 -10.31 -7.29
C GLU A 109 16.53 -8.80 -7.10
N ASP A 110 15.54 -8.11 -7.64
CA ASP A 110 15.40 -6.65 -7.61
C ASP A 110 14.23 -6.15 -6.75
N GLY A 111 13.62 -7.04 -5.95
CA GLY A 111 12.47 -6.72 -5.10
C GLY A 111 11.13 -6.64 -5.83
N LYS A 112 11.12 -6.73 -7.16
CA LYS A 112 9.90 -6.67 -7.96
C LYS A 112 9.32 -8.06 -8.23
N LEU A 113 7.99 -8.17 -8.27
CA LEU A 113 7.26 -9.30 -8.80
C LEU A 113 6.86 -9.03 -10.25
N THR A 114 6.94 -10.04 -11.09
CA THR A 114 6.59 -9.91 -12.52
C THR A 114 5.23 -10.51 -12.83
N ALA A 115 4.58 -9.99 -13.88
CA ALA A 115 3.33 -10.55 -14.40
C ALA A 115 3.44 -12.03 -14.78
N GLY A 116 4.58 -12.43 -15.36
CA GLY A 116 4.85 -13.82 -15.72
C GLY A 116 4.93 -14.74 -14.50
N GLN A 117 5.61 -14.27 -13.44
CA GLN A 117 5.72 -15.00 -12.19
C GLN A 117 4.34 -15.19 -11.53
N ILE A 118 3.52 -14.14 -11.45
CA ILE A 118 2.17 -14.23 -10.85
C ILE A 118 1.28 -15.20 -11.63
N ARG A 119 1.29 -15.16 -12.97
CA ARG A 119 0.53 -16.13 -13.78
C ARG A 119 1.02 -17.55 -13.58
N HIS A 120 2.33 -17.75 -13.42
CA HIS A 120 2.92 -19.08 -13.17
C HIS A 120 2.47 -19.61 -11.82
N GLU A 121 2.64 -18.86 -10.73
CA GLU A 121 2.28 -19.26 -9.36
C GLU A 121 0.76 -19.50 -9.23
N TRP A 122 -0.05 -18.63 -9.84
CA TRP A 122 -1.49 -18.83 -9.88
C TRP A 122 -1.86 -20.13 -10.62
N LYS A 123 -1.23 -20.41 -11.76
CA LYS A 123 -1.47 -21.66 -12.52
C LYS A 123 -1.11 -22.88 -11.69
N MET A 124 0.02 -22.85 -10.99
CA MET A 124 0.44 -23.95 -10.10
C MET A 124 -0.60 -24.23 -9.02
N TYR A 125 -1.13 -23.16 -8.39
CA TYR A 125 -2.23 -23.28 -7.42
C TYR A 125 -3.53 -23.78 -8.08
N ASP A 126 -3.97 -23.17 -9.16
CA ASP A 126 -5.30 -23.40 -9.76
C ASP A 126 -5.45 -24.80 -10.38
N THR A 127 -4.36 -25.36 -10.90
CA THR A 127 -4.34 -26.69 -11.50
C THR A 127 -4.00 -27.83 -10.52
N ASP A 128 -3.63 -27.51 -9.27
CA ASP A 128 -3.32 -28.54 -8.28
C ASP A 128 -4.61 -29.25 -7.82
N PRO A 129 -4.70 -30.59 -7.96
CA PRO A 129 -5.86 -31.35 -7.48
C PRO A 129 -6.11 -31.24 -5.97
N SER A 130 -5.07 -30.88 -5.20
CA SER A 130 -5.12 -30.72 -3.75
C SER A 130 -5.20 -29.27 -3.28
N ARG A 131 -5.50 -28.30 -4.17
CA ARG A 131 -5.51 -26.87 -3.86
C ARG A 131 -6.38 -26.48 -2.66
N GLU A 132 -7.37 -27.29 -2.32
CA GLU A 132 -8.21 -27.06 -1.14
C GLU A 132 -7.45 -27.18 0.19
N HIS A 133 -6.25 -27.78 0.17
CA HIS A 133 -5.36 -27.87 1.34
C HIS A 133 -4.37 -26.71 1.43
N TRP A 134 -4.33 -25.82 0.42
CA TRP A 134 -3.41 -24.70 0.37
C TRP A 134 -4.06 -23.42 0.90
N ALA A 135 -3.25 -22.52 1.44
CA ALA A 135 -3.70 -21.15 1.62
C ALA A 135 -3.93 -20.51 0.24
N GLN A 136 -5.17 -20.10 -0.03
CA GLN A 136 -5.57 -19.59 -1.35
C GLN A 136 -4.94 -18.23 -1.62
N PRO A 137 -4.10 -18.06 -2.65
CA PRO A 137 -3.64 -16.74 -3.06
C PRO A 137 -4.84 -15.86 -3.47
N LYS A 138 -4.89 -14.62 -2.98
CA LYS A 138 -5.97 -13.69 -3.32
C LYS A 138 -5.50 -12.25 -3.52
N MET A 139 -4.30 -11.95 -3.07
CA MET A 139 -3.71 -10.62 -3.20
C MET A 139 -2.25 -10.74 -3.61
N VAL A 140 -1.79 -9.78 -4.39
CA VAL A 140 -0.37 -9.49 -4.65
C VAL A 140 -0.04 -8.18 -3.95
N TYR A 141 0.98 -8.19 -3.11
CA TYR A 141 1.54 -7.01 -2.46
C TYR A 141 2.87 -6.65 -3.12
N ILE A 142 3.02 -5.39 -3.45
CA ILE A 142 4.27 -4.80 -3.93
C ILE A 142 4.55 -3.49 -3.23
N SER A 143 5.82 -3.08 -3.17
CA SER A 143 6.22 -1.75 -2.69
C SER A 143 6.70 -0.87 -3.85
N GLN A 144 6.35 0.41 -3.81
CA GLN A 144 6.78 1.40 -4.80
C GLN A 144 7.35 2.65 -4.08
N PRO A 145 8.70 2.80 -4.06
CA PRO A 145 9.75 1.89 -4.55
C PRO A 145 9.85 0.62 -3.69
N THR A 146 10.55 -0.40 -4.20
CA THR A 146 10.81 -1.63 -3.45
C THR A 146 11.75 -1.38 -2.27
N GLU A 147 11.84 -2.34 -1.35
CA GLU A 147 12.69 -2.26 -0.16
C GLU A 147 14.19 -2.17 -0.48
N ILE A 148 14.58 -2.57 -1.67
CA ILE A 148 15.97 -2.48 -2.16
C ILE A 148 16.20 -1.32 -3.13
N GLY A 149 15.20 -0.45 -3.32
CA GLY A 149 15.31 0.80 -4.05
C GLY A 149 15.00 0.75 -5.54
N SER A 150 14.61 -0.37 -6.10
CA SER A 150 14.12 -0.44 -7.47
C SER A 150 12.72 0.17 -7.59
N MET A 151 12.33 0.58 -8.80
CA MET A 151 11.01 1.14 -9.09
C MET A 151 10.33 0.32 -10.18
N TYR A 152 9.02 0.11 -10.03
CA TYR A 152 8.20 -0.38 -11.14
C TYR A 152 8.04 0.75 -12.16
N SER A 153 8.30 0.45 -13.42
CA SER A 153 7.89 1.32 -14.53
C SER A 153 6.37 1.24 -14.73
N LYS A 154 5.82 2.22 -15.44
CA LYS A 154 4.40 2.22 -15.82
C LYS A 154 3.99 0.93 -16.51
N LYS A 155 4.83 0.44 -17.44
CA LYS A 155 4.56 -0.80 -18.17
C LYS A 155 4.56 -2.02 -17.26
N GLU A 156 5.54 -2.15 -16.37
CA GLU A 156 5.62 -3.26 -15.42
C GLU A 156 4.40 -3.30 -14.50
N LEU A 157 3.96 -2.14 -13.98
CA LEU A 157 2.78 -2.05 -13.14
C LEU A 157 1.50 -2.43 -13.89
N GLN A 158 1.34 -1.94 -15.13
CA GLN A 158 0.20 -2.31 -16.00
C GLN A 158 0.14 -3.81 -16.26
N ASP A 159 1.28 -4.43 -16.62
CA ASP A 159 1.34 -5.85 -16.91
C ASP A 159 1.05 -6.70 -15.65
N LEU A 160 1.57 -6.27 -14.50
CA LEU A 160 1.33 -6.93 -13.23
C LEU A 160 -0.15 -6.81 -12.81
N TYR A 161 -0.74 -5.63 -12.94
CA TYR A 161 -2.16 -5.44 -12.64
C TYR A 161 -3.06 -6.28 -13.56
N GLN A 162 -2.75 -6.32 -14.86
CA GLN A 162 -3.47 -7.19 -15.79
C GLN A 162 -3.34 -8.66 -15.40
N ALA A 163 -2.15 -9.12 -15.00
CA ALA A 163 -1.96 -10.49 -14.51
C ALA A 163 -2.79 -10.77 -13.26
N CYS A 164 -2.87 -9.82 -12.32
CA CYS A 164 -3.73 -9.95 -11.16
C CYS A 164 -5.21 -10.08 -11.56
N LYS A 165 -5.69 -9.27 -12.50
CA LYS A 165 -7.07 -9.36 -13.01
C LYS A 165 -7.36 -10.70 -13.68
N ASP A 166 -6.45 -11.18 -14.54
CA ASP A 166 -6.58 -12.48 -15.23
C ASP A 166 -6.69 -13.64 -14.22
N CYS A 167 -6.02 -13.52 -13.09
CA CYS A 167 -5.99 -14.51 -12.01
C CYS A 167 -7.04 -14.27 -10.91
N GLY A 168 -7.84 -13.23 -10.98
CA GLY A 168 -8.83 -12.89 -9.94
C GLY A 168 -8.20 -12.47 -8.62
N LEU A 169 -6.97 -11.95 -8.66
CA LEU A 169 -6.21 -11.43 -7.50
C LEU A 169 -6.39 -9.92 -7.37
N TYR A 170 -6.26 -9.42 -6.15
CA TYR A 170 -6.13 -7.98 -5.89
C TYR A 170 -4.66 -7.55 -6.00
N LEU A 171 -4.42 -6.32 -6.45
CA LEU A 171 -3.10 -5.69 -6.39
C LEU A 171 -3.11 -4.59 -5.33
N PHE A 172 -2.28 -4.76 -4.30
CA PHE A 172 -2.02 -3.77 -3.25
C PHE A 172 -0.62 -3.18 -3.41
N VAL A 173 -0.55 -1.85 -3.50
CA VAL A 173 0.72 -1.12 -3.63
C VAL A 173 1.02 -0.40 -2.32
N ASP A 174 2.09 -0.83 -1.66
CA ASP A 174 2.71 -0.14 -0.54
C ASP A 174 3.45 1.10 -1.06
N GLY A 175 2.96 2.25 -0.68
CA GLY A 175 3.50 3.55 -1.06
C GLY A 175 4.21 4.28 0.08
N ALA A 176 4.84 3.55 1.03
CA ALA A 176 5.54 4.17 2.16
C ALA A 176 6.50 5.29 1.77
N ARG A 177 7.05 5.20 0.55
CA ARG A 177 7.96 6.19 -0.04
C ARG A 177 7.49 6.68 -1.41
N LEU A 178 6.20 6.59 -1.70
CA LEU A 178 5.63 6.93 -3.01
C LEU A 178 5.96 8.36 -3.46
N GLY A 179 6.01 9.31 -2.52
CA GLY A 179 6.39 10.69 -2.82
C GLY A 179 7.78 10.81 -3.44
N TYR A 180 8.72 9.98 -3.05
CA TYR A 180 10.06 9.96 -3.66
C TYR A 180 10.04 9.42 -5.09
N VAL A 181 9.25 8.37 -5.34
CA VAL A 181 9.11 7.81 -6.70
C VAL A 181 8.49 8.82 -7.64
N LEU A 182 7.40 9.46 -7.24
CA LEU A 182 6.71 10.45 -8.08
C LEU A 182 7.59 11.67 -8.41
N GLY A 183 8.57 11.98 -7.53
CA GLY A 183 9.56 13.04 -7.75
C GLY A 183 10.87 12.58 -8.38
N ALA A 184 11.08 11.28 -8.60
CA ALA A 184 12.33 10.75 -9.14
C ALA A 184 12.49 11.07 -10.64
N PRO A 185 13.70 11.46 -11.10
CA PRO A 185 13.93 11.83 -12.49
C PRO A 185 13.71 10.68 -13.48
N ASP A 186 13.92 9.44 -13.04
CA ASP A 186 13.77 8.24 -13.87
C ASP A 186 12.37 7.62 -13.78
N ASN A 187 11.45 8.26 -13.08
CA ASN A 187 10.06 7.80 -12.99
C ASN A 187 9.28 8.14 -14.27
N ASP A 188 8.65 7.13 -14.87
CA ASP A 188 7.80 7.25 -16.07
C ASP A 188 6.29 7.20 -15.76
N MET A 189 5.93 7.17 -14.46
CA MET A 189 4.56 6.96 -13.97
C MET A 189 4.01 8.22 -13.30
N THR A 190 2.80 8.62 -13.67
CA THR A 190 2.05 9.65 -12.94
C THR A 190 1.26 9.06 -11.77
N ALA A 191 0.80 9.91 -10.85
CA ALA A 191 -0.10 9.51 -9.78
C ALA A 191 -1.41 8.87 -10.31
N ALA A 192 -1.93 9.39 -11.43
CA ALA A 192 -3.10 8.83 -12.10
C ALA A 192 -2.82 7.44 -12.72
N ASP A 193 -1.63 7.23 -13.26
CA ASP A 193 -1.23 5.92 -13.79
C ASP A 193 -1.16 4.86 -12.68
N LEU A 194 -0.65 5.21 -11.50
CA LEU A 194 -0.65 4.32 -10.35
C LEU A 194 -2.09 3.93 -9.95
N ALA A 195 -2.95 4.93 -9.76
CA ALA A 195 -4.34 4.70 -9.36
C ALA A 195 -5.14 3.90 -10.41
N ALA A 196 -4.82 4.03 -11.69
CA ALA A 196 -5.46 3.26 -12.74
C ALA A 196 -5.03 1.79 -12.79
N ASN A 197 -3.94 1.41 -12.10
CA ASN A 197 -3.30 0.10 -12.23
C ASN A 197 -3.07 -0.60 -10.88
N CYS A 198 -4.00 -0.44 -9.92
CA CYS A 198 -4.05 -1.23 -8.68
C CYS A 198 -5.47 -1.24 -8.11
N ASP A 199 -5.72 -2.07 -7.12
CA ASP A 199 -7.02 -2.14 -6.42
C ASP A 199 -7.04 -1.29 -5.15
N VAL A 200 -5.90 -1.19 -4.50
CA VAL A 200 -5.67 -0.38 -3.30
C VAL A 200 -4.20 0.02 -3.24
N PHE A 201 -3.94 1.22 -2.78
CA PHE A 201 -2.59 1.68 -2.46
C PHE A 201 -2.61 2.58 -1.23
N TYR A 202 -1.45 2.88 -0.67
CA TYR A 202 -1.37 3.98 0.28
C TYR A 202 -0.27 4.97 -0.06
N ILE A 203 -0.45 6.18 0.42
CA ILE A 203 0.51 7.28 0.32
C ILE A 203 1.18 7.41 1.67
N GLY A 204 2.47 7.10 1.73
CA GLY A 204 3.26 7.24 2.95
C GLY A 204 3.54 8.70 3.28
N GLY A 205 3.15 9.11 4.48
CA GLY A 205 3.47 10.42 5.01
C GLY A 205 4.66 10.41 5.96
N THR A 206 4.76 9.39 6.80
CA THR A 206 5.77 9.26 7.85
C THR A 206 7.21 9.42 7.35
N LYS A 207 7.52 8.92 6.15
CA LYS A 207 8.85 9.00 5.53
C LYS A 207 8.99 10.15 4.53
N CYS A 208 7.88 10.80 4.17
CA CYS A 208 7.82 11.82 3.12
C CYS A 208 7.48 13.23 3.65
N GLY A 209 7.97 13.56 4.86
CA GLY A 209 7.91 14.92 5.41
C GLY A 209 6.67 15.24 6.23
N LEU A 210 5.80 14.28 6.53
CA LEU A 210 4.80 14.41 7.58
C LEU A 210 5.36 13.98 8.94
N LEU A 211 4.68 14.32 10.03
CA LEU A 211 5.08 13.88 11.36
C LEU A 211 4.85 12.37 11.51
N PHE A 212 3.72 11.89 11.06
CA PHE A 212 3.31 10.48 10.93
C PHE A 212 2.06 10.40 10.05
N GLY A 213 1.67 9.18 9.69
CA GLY A 213 0.40 8.91 9.03
C GLY A 213 0.53 8.51 7.57
N GLU A 214 -0.44 7.69 7.18
CA GLU A 214 -0.56 7.10 5.86
C GLU A 214 -1.99 7.33 5.34
N ALA A 215 -2.14 7.60 4.05
CA ALA A 215 -3.44 7.71 3.41
C ALA A 215 -3.71 6.48 2.54
N VAL A 216 -4.60 5.60 2.99
CA VAL A 216 -5.06 4.43 2.22
C VAL A 216 -6.09 4.89 1.20
N VAL A 217 -5.89 4.52 -0.06
CA VAL A 217 -6.77 4.84 -1.18
C VAL A 217 -7.32 3.55 -1.76
N ILE A 218 -8.61 3.31 -1.59
CA ILE A 218 -9.29 2.09 -2.05
C ILE A 218 -10.04 2.40 -3.35
N LEU A 219 -9.61 1.77 -4.42
CA LEU A 219 -10.13 1.98 -5.78
C LEU A 219 -11.19 0.93 -6.14
N ASN A 220 -10.97 -0.32 -5.73
CA ASN A 220 -11.87 -1.43 -6.01
C ASN A 220 -13.03 -1.44 -5.01
N ASP A 221 -14.26 -1.32 -5.52
CA ASP A 221 -15.47 -1.28 -4.70
C ASP A 221 -15.67 -2.52 -3.82
N ALA A 222 -15.14 -3.67 -4.21
CA ALA A 222 -15.22 -4.89 -3.41
C ALA A 222 -14.41 -4.82 -2.10
N LEU A 223 -13.45 -3.89 -1.98
CA LEU A 223 -12.60 -3.69 -0.80
C LEU A 223 -13.10 -2.58 0.14
N LYS A 224 -14.12 -1.83 -0.24
CA LYS A 224 -14.64 -0.70 0.55
C LYS A 224 -15.54 -1.09 1.73
N PRO A 225 -16.41 -2.13 1.61
CA PRO A 225 -17.34 -2.48 2.70
C PRO A 225 -16.58 -2.76 3.99
N ASP A 226 -17.10 -2.24 5.10
CA ASP A 226 -16.61 -2.43 6.47
C ASP A 226 -15.17 -1.98 6.76
N PHE A 227 -14.44 -1.47 5.76
CA PHE A 227 -13.03 -1.08 5.93
C PHE A 227 -12.83 -0.11 7.11
N ARG A 228 -13.71 0.89 7.24
CA ARG A 228 -13.65 1.84 8.36
C ARG A 228 -13.84 1.18 9.72
N THR A 229 -14.71 0.17 9.81
CA THR A 229 -14.94 -0.59 11.05
C THR A 229 -13.74 -1.43 11.42
N ILE A 230 -13.09 -2.06 10.42
CA ILE A 230 -11.89 -2.87 10.61
C ILE A 230 -10.69 -1.99 10.98
N ALA A 231 -10.57 -0.80 10.40
CA ALA A 231 -9.51 0.16 10.68
C ALA A 231 -9.61 0.78 12.10
N LYS A 232 -10.77 0.74 12.73
CA LYS A 232 -10.97 1.25 14.08
C LYS A 232 -10.46 0.29 15.16
#